data_1353cb85b229519b30cbc1bc7720c1ee
#
_entry.id   1353cb85b229519b30cbc1bc7720c1ee
#
_cell.length_a   1.000
_cell.length_b   1.000
_cell.length_c   1.000
_cell.angle_alpha   90.00
_cell.angle_beta   90.00
_cell.angle_gamma   90.00
#
_symmetry.space_group_name_H-M   'P 1'
#
loop_
_entity.id
_entity.type
_entity.pdbx_description
1 polymer ?
#
loop_
_entity_poly.entity_id
_entity_poly.type
_entity_poly.pdbx_seq_one_letter_code
_entity_poly.pdbx_strand_id
1 'polypeptide(L)'
;MKKKQSLAICSLSALLGIVLLAGCGKKESAEEQPAASPSTGPAAAPIDPATAASVSGTVKFDGAAPKPAKIDMSQDANCQGSNAAENIVVSGGHLENVFVYVKEGLGNRTFDVPKEAATLTQTGCRYKPHVLGVMTGQTIAIVNGDPTTHNIHPTPKDNREWNESQAPKAAPIEKTFAREEILLPVKCNQHPWMRMFVNVVKSPFYAVSGPDGKFEIKGLPPGDYTIAFVHEKLGEQDQKVTLAAKDAKTVEVTFKPGT
;
A
#
# COMPACT_ATOMS: atom_id res chain seq x y z
N MET A 1 24.33 -64.86 -13.24
CA MET A 1 24.60 -65.83 -12.14
C MET A 1 23.64 -65.56 -11.01
N LYS A 2 22.91 -66.57 -10.64
CA LYS A 2 21.88 -66.69 -9.63
C LYS A 2 22.47 -66.54 -8.21
N LYS A 3 21.73 -65.91 -7.29
CA LYS A 3 21.54 -66.47 -5.93
C LYS A 3 20.27 -65.87 -5.28
N LYS A 4 19.37 -66.81 -5.07
CA LYS A 4 18.20 -66.79 -4.20
C LYS A 4 18.60 -67.08 -2.75
N GLN A 5 17.75 -66.77 -1.84
CA GLN A 5 17.40 -67.46 -0.57
C GLN A 5 17.27 -66.42 0.57
N SER A 6 16.42 -66.45 1.57
CA SER A 6 15.30 -67.37 1.89
C SER A 6 14.57 -66.72 3.08
N LEU A 7 13.29 -67.02 3.17
CA LEU A 7 12.40 -66.79 4.31
C LEU A 7 12.93 -67.23 5.65
N ALA A 8 12.58 -66.56 6.72
CA ALA A 8 12.31 -67.15 8.00
C ALA A 8 11.14 -66.45 8.69
N ILE A 9 10.06 -67.19 8.77
CA ILE A 9 8.86 -66.94 9.57
C ILE A 9 9.15 -67.42 10.98
N CYS A 10 8.88 -66.57 11.99
CA CYS A 10 8.72 -67.08 13.36
C CYS A 10 7.54 -66.33 14.00
N SER A 11 6.45 -67.06 14.06
CA SER A 11 5.26 -66.76 14.87
C SER A 11 5.56 -67.13 16.32
N LEU A 12 5.23 -66.33 17.29
CA LEU A 12 4.77 -66.80 18.57
C LEU A 12 3.87 -65.83 19.27
N SER A 13 2.78 -66.34 19.74
CA SER A 13 1.58 -65.75 20.27
C SER A 13 1.71 -65.33 21.75
N ALA A 14 0.76 -64.49 22.15
CA ALA A 14 0.07 -64.34 23.44
C ALA A 14 0.78 -63.57 24.56
N LEU A 15 0.19 -62.51 25.04
CA LEU A 15 -0.69 -62.51 26.21
C LEU A 15 -1.23 -61.11 26.54
N LEU A 16 -2.46 -61.11 26.78
CA LEU A 16 -3.41 -60.16 27.36
C LEU A 16 -2.84 -59.39 28.56
N GLY A 17 -2.96 -58.07 28.54
CA GLY A 17 -2.74 -57.22 29.71
C GLY A 17 -3.48 -55.91 29.51
N ILE A 18 -4.77 -55.90 29.89
CA ILE A 18 -5.58 -54.69 29.94
C ILE A 18 -5.17 -53.88 31.17
N VAL A 19 -4.52 -52.73 30.97
CA VAL A 19 -4.38 -51.71 32.01
C VAL A 19 -5.14 -50.47 31.53
N LEU A 20 -6.33 -50.28 32.09
CA LEU A 20 -7.10 -49.06 32.01
C LEU A 20 -6.39 -47.98 32.86
N LEU A 21 -5.66 -47.11 32.23
CA LEU A 21 -5.25 -45.83 32.82
C LEU A 21 -6.11 -44.71 32.22
N ALA A 22 -7.08 -44.28 33.02
CA ALA A 22 -7.82 -43.08 32.78
C ALA A 22 -6.87 -41.87 32.90
N GLY A 23 -6.32 -41.42 31.77
CA GLY A 23 -5.58 -40.17 31.65
C GLY A 23 -6.57 -39.07 31.32
N CYS A 24 -6.93 -38.25 32.31
CA CYS A 24 -7.55 -36.94 32.08
C CYS A 24 -6.59 -36.09 31.25
N GLY A 25 -6.75 -36.11 29.95
CA GLY A 25 -6.16 -35.12 29.05
C GLY A 25 -6.87 -33.80 29.26
N LYS A 26 -6.27 -32.87 30.00
CA LYS A 26 -6.63 -31.44 29.92
C LYS A 26 -6.47 -31.02 28.49
N LYS A 27 -7.59 -30.73 27.82
CA LYS A 27 -7.60 -29.89 26.65
C LYS A 27 -7.09 -28.52 27.09
N GLU A 28 -5.90 -28.18 26.71
CA GLU A 28 -5.41 -26.81 26.71
C GLU A 28 -6.25 -26.06 25.66
N SER A 29 -7.27 -25.36 26.17
CA SER A 29 -7.99 -24.36 25.39
C SER A 29 -6.98 -23.26 25.07
N ALA A 30 -6.67 -23.06 23.79
CA ALA A 30 -6.01 -21.86 23.33
C ALA A 30 -6.84 -20.68 23.83
N GLU A 31 -6.27 -19.93 24.76
CA GLU A 31 -6.82 -18.66 25.22
C GLU A 31 -6.84 -17.71 24.03
N GLU A 32 -8.04 -17.53 23.51
CA GLU A 32 -8.34 -16.48 22.54
C GLU A 32 -8.09 -15.15 23.21
N GLN A 33 -7.00 -14.50 22.85
CA GLN A 33 -6.63 -13.18 23.35
C GLN A 33 -7.79 -12.23 23.04
N PRO A 34 -8.42 -11.56 24.03
CA PRO A 34 -9.54 -10.67 23.76
C PRO A 34 -9.07 -9.57 22.81
N ALA A 35 -9.76 -9.44 21.70
CA ALA A 35 -9.60 -8.31 20.79
C ALA A 35 -9.74 -7.03 21.62
N ALA A 36 -8.74 -6.16 21.54
CA ALA A 36 -8.77 -4.87 22.22
C ALA A 36 -10.05 -4.14 21.82
N SER A 37 -10.91 -3.90 22.81
CA SER A 37 -12.12 -3.11 22.61
C SER A 37 -11.74 -1.74 22.04
N PRO A 38 -12.42 -1.25 21.00
CA PRO A 38 -12.17 0.08 20.48
C PRO A 38 -12.43 1.10 21.60
N SER A 39 -11.49 2.00 21.80
CA SER A 39 -11.62 3.13 22.73
C SER A 39 -12.87 3.93 22.37
N THR A 40 -13.91 3.88 23.21
CA THR A 40 -15.13 4.66 23.05
C THR A 40 -14.94 6.07 23.61
N GLY A 41 -14.09 6.86 22.94
CA GLY A 41 -14.20 8.31 23.04
C GLY A 41 -15.45 8.79 22.31
N PRO A 42 -16.03 9.95 22.68
CA PRO A 42 -17.18 10.47 21.96
C PRO A 42 -16.81 10.59 20.48
N ALA A 43 -17.68 10.05 19.61
CA ALA A 43 -17.50 10.18 18.17
C ALA A 43 -17.35 11.66 17.80
N ALA A 44 -16.32 12.00 17.03
CA ALA A 44 -16.14 13.37 16.59
C ALA A 44 -17.34 13.77 15.72
N ALA A 45 -17.80 15.02 15.87
CA ALA A 45 -18.94 15.54 15.10
C ALA A 45 -18.70 15.34 13.59
N PRO A 46 -19.75 15.06 12.80
CA PRO A 46 -19.67 15.04 11.35
C PRO A 46 -19.05 16.35 10.81
N ILE A 47 -18.35 16.23 9.69
CA ILE A 47 -17.80 17.42 9.01
C ILE A 47 -18.98 18.20 8.41
N ASP A 48 -19.08 19.48 8.81
CA ASP A 48 -20.04 20.40 8.23
C ASP A 48 -19.50 20.94 6.90
N PRO A 49 -20.12 20.63 5.75
CA PRO A 49 -19.68 21.12 4.46
C PRO A 49 -19.68 22.66 4.36
N ALA A 50 -20.52 23.33 5.19
CA ALA A 50 -20.60 24.81 5.19
C ALA A 50 -19.36 25.46 5.81
N THR A 51 -18.58 24.72 6.60
CA THR A 51 -17.34 25.21 7.23
C THR A 51 -16.09 24.55 6.66
N ALA A 52 -16.24 23.59 5.75
CA ALA A 52 -15.13 22.84 5.17
C ALA A 52 -14.12 23.77 4.50
N ALA A 53 -12.86 23.51 4.79
CA ALA A 53 -11.69 24.22 4.26
C ALA A 53 -10.91 23.32 3.27
N SER A 54 -9.92 23.90 2.63
CA SER A 54 -9.01 23.19 1.73
C SER A 54 -7.57 23.61 1.93
N VAL A 55 -6.66 22.67 1.64
CA VAL A 55 -5.23 22.92 1.51
C VAL A 55 -4.80 22.52 0.11
N SER A 56 -4.19 23.45 -0.60
CA SER A 56 -3.60 23.19 -1.91
C SER A 56 -2.16 23.69 -1.94
N GLY A 57 -1.42 23.30 -2.95
CA GLY A 57 -0.07 23.81 -3.07
C GLY A 57 0.75 23.17 -4.16
N THR A 58 2.05 23.43 -4.08
CA THR A 58 3.00 22.95 -5.05
C THR A 58 4.20 22.31 -4.34
N VAL A 59 4.56 21.15 -4.77
CA VAL A 59 5.79 20.48 -4.35
C VAL A 59 6.90 20.81 -5.34
N LYS A 60 7.96 21.42 -4.85
CA LYS A 60 9.12 21.85 -5.64
C LYS A 60 10.33 20.93 -5.40
N PHE A 61 11.22 20.95 -6.35
CA PHE A 61 12.53 20.32 -6.25
C PHE A 61 13.63 21.38 -6.42
N ASP A 62 14.48 21.53 -5.43
CA ASP A 62 15.60 22.47 -5.44
C ASP A 62 16.90 21.70 -5.71
N GLY A 63 17.51 21.98 -6.83
CA GLY A 63 18.73 21.34 -7.31
C GLY A 63 18.63 20.86 -8.75
N ALA A 64 19.71 20.24 -9.22
CA ALA A 64 19.71 19.63 -10.55
C ALA A 64 18.83 18.36 -10.55
N ALA A 65 17.79 18.35 -11.39
CA ALA A 65 16.97 17.16 -11.57
C ALA A 65 17.84 15.98 -12.02
N PRO A 66 17.79 14.82 -11.34
CA PRO A 66 18.55 13.67 -11.76
C PRO A 66 18.03 13.18 -13.11
N LYS A 67 18.94 12.78 -13.99
CA LYS A 67 18.51 12.12 -15.24
C LYS A 67 17.90 10.77 -14.90
N PRO A 68 16.68 10.47 -15.37
CA PRO A 68 16.08 9.17 -15.14
C PRO A 68 16.98 8.05 -15.68
N ALA A 69 17.24 7.04 -14.89
CA ALA A 69 17.95 5.86 -15.35
C ALA A 69 17.13 5.15 -16.45
N LYS A 70 17.82 4.71 -17.51
CA LYS A 70 17.18 3.86 -18.51
C LYS A 70 16.98 2.45 -17.94
N ILE A 71 15.83 1.90 -18.22
CA ILE A 71 15.46 0.53 -17.85
C ILE A 71 15.59 -0.33 -19.08
N ASP A 72 16.31 -1.45 -18.95
CA ASP A 72 16.32 -2.47 -19.98
C ASP A 72 15.08 -3.36 -19.86
N MET A 73 14.17 -3.24 -20.81
CA MET A 73 12.93 -4.00 -20.87
C MET A 73 12.99 -5.14 -21.92
N SER A 74 14.17 -5.43 -22.47
CA SER A 74 14.36 -6.40 -23.56
C SER A 74 14.02 -7.85 -23.18
N GLN A 75 13.88 -8.14 -21.89
CA GLN A 75 13.48 -9.46 -21.40
C GLN A 75 12.07 -9.88 -21.82
N ASP A 76 11.20 -8.93 -22.15
CA ASP A 76 9.86 -9.19 -22.67
C ASP A 76 9.59 -8.30 -23.89
N ALA A 77 9.45 -8.92 -25.06
CA ALA A 77 9.19 -8.22 -26.31
C ALA A 77 7.85 -7.45 -26.34
N ASN A 78 6.93 -7.79 -25.44
CA ASN A 78 5.65 -7.09 -25.29
C ASN A 78 5.77 -5.79 -24.46
N CYS A 79 6.90 -5.59 -23.78
CA CYS A 79 7.15 -4.41 -22.99
C CYS A 79 7.62 -3.23 -23.85
N GLN A 80 6.67 -2.66 -24.59
CA GLN A 80 6.89 -1.50 -25.47
C GLN A 80 6.40 -0.24 -24.74
N GLY A 81 7.29 0.61 -24.26
CA GLY A 81 6.87 1.82 -23.53
C GLY A 81 8.04 2.69 -23.09
N SER A 82 7.76 3.64 -22.22
CA SER A 82 8.80 4.45 -21.59
C SER A 82 9.70 3.56 -20.75
N ASN A 83 10.99 3.61 -21.02
CA ASN A 83 12.01 2.90 -20.26
C ASN A 83 12.76 3.78 -19.25
N ALA A 84 12.20 4.93 -18.89
CA ALA A 84 12.76 5.80 -17.87
C ALA A 84 12.32 5.38 -16.47
N ALA A 85 13.23 5.38 -15.50
CA ALA A 85 12.89 5.15 -14.11
C ALA A 85 12.07 6.32 -13.54
N GLU A 86 11.10 6.00 -12.66
CA GLU A 86 10.17 6.98 -12.07
C GLU A 86 10.52 7.34 -10.62
N ASN A 87 11.72 6.99 -10.17
CA ASN A 87 12.15 7.17 -8.76
C ASN A 87 12.17 8.63 -8.29
N ILE A 88 12.53 9.57 -9.18
CA ILE A 88 12.46 11.02 -8.95
C ILE A 88 12.06 11.63 -10.28
N VAL A 89 10.84 12.13 -10.37
CA VAL A 89 10.30 12.75 -11.57
C VAL A 89 10.17 14.26 -11.33
N VAL A 90 10.99 15.02 -12.02
CA VAL A 90 11.02 16.49 -11.90
C VAL A 90 10.79 17.11 -13.27
N SER A 91 9.82 18.01 -13.35
CA SER A 91 9.51 18.79 -14.55
C SER A 91 9.40 20.27 -14.19
N GLY A 92 10.21 21.14 -14.82
CA GLY A 92 10.19 22.59 -14.56
C GLY A 92 10.43 22.96 -13.08
N GLY A 93 11.22 22.17 -12.34
CA GLY A 93 11.46 22.38 -10.90
C GLY A 93 10.33 21.88 -9.99
N HIS A 94 9.35 21.17 -10.52
CA HIS A 94 8.23 20.60 -9.78
C HIS A 94 8.44 19.10 -9.60
N LEU A 95 8.14 18.59 -8.40
CA LEU A 95 8.31 17.18 -8.02
C LEU A 95 6.98 16.45 -8.09
N GLU A 96 6.90 15.41 -8.90
CA GLU A 96 5.77 14.51 -9.04
C GLU A 96 5.85 13.33 -8.04
N ASN A 97 4.74 12.64 -7.82
CA ASN A 97 4.66 11.43 -7.02
C ASN A 97 4.95 11.62 -5.52
N VAL A 98 4.73 12.78 -4.99
CA VAL A 98 4.75 13.02 -3.53
C VAL A 98 3.38 12.71 -2.97
N PHE A 99 3.31 11.77 -2.03
CA PHE A 99 2.09 11.51 -1.27
C PHE A 99 1.92 12.57 -0.18
N VAL A 100 0.79 13.26 -0.19
CA VAL A 100 0.46 14.34 0.74
C VAL A 100 -0.75 13.92 1.55
N TYR A 101 -0.68 13.91 2.88
CA TYR A 101 -1.79 13.48 3.70
C TYR A 101 -1.84 14.20 5.05
N VAL A 102 -3.03 14.23 5.65
CA VAL A 102 -3.20 14.73 7.02
C VAL A 102 -2.71 13.68 7.99
N LYS A 103 -1.54 13.92 8.58
CA LYS A 103 -0.88 13.04 9.54
C LYS A 103 -1.46 13.18 10.94
N GLU A 104 -1.74 14.42 11.37
CA GLU A 104 -2.28 14.75 12.69
C GLU A 104 -3.34 15.84 12.59
N GLY A 105 -4.17 15.95 13.64
CA GLY A 105 -5.18 17.01 13.77
C GLY A 105 -6.61 16.53 13.54
N LEU A 106 -6.83 15.33 13.01
CA LEU A 106 -8.18 14.78 12.81
C LEU A 106 -8.80 14.20 14.10
N GLY A 107 -8.00 14.00 15.14
CA GLY A 107 -8.45 13.39 16.40
C GLY A 107 -8.99 11.97 16.19
N ASN A 108 -10.06 11.62 16.90
CA ASN A 108 -10.68 10.28 16.84
C ASN A 108 -11.78 10.20 15.77
N ARG A 109 -11.74 11.03 14.71
CA ARG A 109 -12.72 10.98 13.63
C ARG A 109 -12.61 9.68 12.86
N THR A 110 -13.77 9.10 12.57
CA THR A 110 -13.90 7.98 11.65
C THR A 110 -14.51 8.49 10.34
N PHE A 111 -14.13 7.89 9.24
CA PHE A 111 -14.59 8.27 7.91
C PHE A 111 -15.13 7.04 7.18
N ASP A 112 -16.16 7.24 6.40
CA ASP A 112 -16.68 6.18 5.55
C ASP A 112 -15.64 5.82 4.48
N VAL A 113 -15.45 4.54 4.31
CA VAL A 113 -14.58 4.02 3.25
C VAL A 113 -15.26 4.26 1.90
N PRO A 114 -14.55 4.81 0.91
CA PRO A 114 -15.10 4.99 -0.43
C PRO A 114 -15.63 3.66 -0.98
N LYS A 115 -16.86 3.68 -1.53
CA LYS A 115 -17.46 2.51 -2.17
C LYS A 115 -16.84 2.24 -3.54
N GLU A 116 -16.32 3.27 -4.17
CA GLU A 116 -15.64 3.17 -5.44
C GLU A 116 -14.23 2.58 -5.25
N ALA A 117 -13.91 1.59 -6.06
CA ALA A 117 -12.58 1.00 -6.05
C ALA A 117 -11.55 1.98 -6.61
N ALA A 118 -10.41 2.09 -5.94
CA ALA A 118 -9.24 2.73 -6.52
C ALA A 118 -8.69 1.84 -7.65
N THR A 119 -8.30 2.44 -8.76
CA THR A 119 -7.81 1.67 -9.91
C THR A 119 -6.29 1.65 -9.96
N LEU A 120 -5.74 0.45 -10.10
CA LEU A 120 -4.33 0.21 -10.40
C LEU A 120 -4.24 -0.53 -11.74
N THR A 121 -3.59 0.07 -12.73
CA THR A 121 -3.41 -0.56 -14.04
C THR A 121 -1.97 -1.00 -14.25
N GLN A 122 -1.80 -2.09 -15.01
CA GLN A 122 -0.53 -2.57 -15.52
C GLN A 122 -0.55 -2.32 -17.02
N THR A 123 0.18 -1.28 -17.46
CA THR A 123 0.15 -0.83 -18.86
C THR A 123 1.52 -0.31 -19.30
N GLY A 124 2.02 -0.82 -20.42
CA GLY A 124 3.36 -0.54 -20.92
C GLY A 124 4.43 -1.11 -19.99
N CYS A 125 4.14 -2.26 -19.37
CA CYS A 125 4.96 -2.90 -18.35
C CYS A 125 5.32 -1.96 -17.20
N ARG A 126 4.32 -1.23 -16.72
CA ARG A 126 4.38 -0.31 -15.60
C ARG A 126 3.12 -0.43 -14.75
N TYR A 127 3.24 -0.17 -13.47
CA TYR A 127 2.10 0.13 -12.63
C TYR A 127 1.72 1.59 -12.78
N LYS A 128 0.43 1.87 -12.92
CA LYS A 128 -0.11 3.24 -12.98
C LYS A 128 -1.32 3.37 -12.08
N PRO A 129 -1.31 4.36 -11.18
CA PRO A 129 -0.25 5.36 -10.95
C PRO A 129 0.99 4.76 -10.27
N HIS A 130 2.13 5.48 -10.29
CA HIS A 130 3.35 5.10 -9.57
C HIS A 130 3.18 5.20 -8.04
N VAL A 131 2.38 6.16 -7.57
CA VAL A 131 2.01 6.34 -6.17
C VAL A 131 0.49 6.37 -6.08
N LEU A 132 -0.08 5.45 -5.30
CA LEU A 132 -1.52 5.31 -5.08
C LEU A 132 -1.85 5.57 -3.61
N GLY A 133 -2.80 6.47 -3.34
CA GLY A 133 -3.42 6.63 -2.02
C GLY A 133 -4.74 5.87 -1.94
N VAL A 134 -4.99 5.20 -0.82
CA VAL A 134 -6.26 4.53 -0.52
C VAL A 134 -6.58 4.64 0.97
N MET A 135 -7.84 4.51 1.32
CA MET A 135 -8.23 4.32 2.72
C MET A 135 -8.11 2.86 3.15
N THR A 136 -7.90 2.66 4.46
CA THR A 136 -7.99 1.31 5.05
C THR A 136 -9.33 0.66 4.68
N GLY A 137 -9.28 -0.57 4.15
CA GLY A 137 -10.47 -1.30 3.70
C GLY A 137 -11.04 -0.88 2.35
N GLN A 138 -10.52 0.17 1.70
CA GLN A 138 -10.93 0.54 0.34
C GLN A 138 -10.47 -0.52 -0.66
N THR A 139 -11.37 -0.89 -1.57
CA THR A 139 -11.04 -1.82 -2.65
C THR A 139 -10.07 -1.18 -3.66
N ILE A 140 -9.06 -1.93 -4.05
CA ILE A 140 -8.19 -1.63 -5.19
C ILE A 140 -8.54 -2.62 -6.29
N ALA A 141 -8.99 -2.13 -7.43
CA ALA A 141 -9.21 -2.90 -8.65
C ALA A 141 -7.95 -2.87 -9.51
N ILE A 142 -7.33 -4.03 -9.69
CA ILE A 142 -6.06 -4.18 -10.41
C ILE A 142 -6.37 -4.77 -11.77
N VAL A 143 -5.96 -4.07 -12.82
CA VAL A 143 -6.25 -4.42 -14.22
C VAL A 143 -4.95 -4.59 -15.01
N ASN A 144 -4.83 -5.71 -15.74
CA ASN A 144 -3.75 -5.91 -16.69
C ASN A 144 -4.19 -5.49 -18.10
N GLY A 145 -3.66 -4.38 -18.58
CA GLY A 145 -3.89 -3.84 -19.93
C GLY A 145 -2.84 -4.28 -20.96
N ASP A 146 -1.80 -4.98 -20.55
CA ASP A 146 -0.71 -5.41 -21.44
C ASP A 146 -0.98 -6.79 -22.07
N PRO A 147 -0.35 -7.11 -23.19
CA PRO A 147 -0.46 -8.43 -23.83
C PRO A 147 0.47 -9.48 -23.21
N THR A 148 1.02 -9.22 -22.04
CA THR A 148 1.87 -10.13 -21.28
C THR A 148 1.36 -10.34 -19.85
N THR A 149 1.82 -11.38 -19.18
CA THR A 149 1.46 -11.66 -17.78
C THR A 149 2.31 -10.81 -16.83
N HIS A 150 1.67 -10.25 -15.84
CA HIS A 150 2.33 -9.54 -14.74
C HIS A 150 2.05 -10.21 -13.38
N ASN A 151 2.84 -9.85 -12.37
CA ASN A 151 2.51 -10.10 -10.98
C ASN A 151 2.12 -8.79 -10.31
N ILE A 152 1.29 -8.89 -9.29
CA ILE A 152 1.13 -7.85 -8.28
C ILE A 152 1.57 -8.42 -6.94
N HIS A 153 2.67 -7.90 -6.39
CA HIS A 153 3.30 -8.41 -5.19
C HIS A 153 3.63 -7.27 -4.22
N PRO A 154 2.67 -6.87 -3.36
CA PRO A 154 2.94 -5.99 -2.23
C PRO A 154 3.86 -6.69 -1.22
N THR A 155 4.84 -5.94 -0.70
CA THR A 155 5.74 -6.40 0.36
C THR A 155 5.60 -5.49 1.58
N PRO A 156 4.45 -5.57 2.29
CA PRO A 156 4.13 -4.69 3.40
C PRO A 156 4.95 -5.00 4.66
N LYS A 157 5.00 -4.02 5.58
CA LYS A 157 5.51 -4.19 6.95
C LYS A 157 4.38 -4.49 7.93
N ASP A 158 3.23 -3.82 7.75
CA ASP A 158 2.13 -3.84 8.71
C ASP A 158 0.89 -4.57 8.20
N ASN A 159 0.79 -4.82 6.90
CA ASN A 159 -0.29 -5.56 6.27
C ASN A 159 0.14 -6.99 5.91
N ARG A 160 -0.80 -7.81 5.46
CA ARG A 160 -0.50 -9.15 4.99
C ARG A 160 0.10 -9.11 3.58
N GLU A 161 1.24 -9.77 3.40
CA GLU A 161 1.86 -9.98 2.09
C GLU A 161 1.02 -10.97 1.25
N TRP A 162 0.97 -10.73 -0.05
CA TRP A 162 0.38 -11.62 -1.03
C TRP A 162 1.05 -11.42 -2.39
N ASN A 163 0.92 -12.41 -3.28
CA ASN A 163 1.51 -12.38 -4.61
C ASN A 163 0.58 -13.09 -5.58
N GLU A 164 0.10 -12.40 -6.59
CA GLU A 164 -0.81 -12.93 -7.59
C GLU A 164 -0.34 -12.59 -8.99
N SER A 165 -0.46 -13.57 -9.89
CA SER A 165 -0.22 -13.39 -11.31
C SER A 165 -1.52 -12.99 -12.00
N GLN A 166 -1.44 -12.07 -12.95
CA GLN A 166 -2.56 -11.65 -13.77
C GLN A 166 -2.20 -11.78 -15.24
N ALA A 167 -2.85 -12.71 -15.92
CA ALA A 167 -2.70 -12.92 -17.36
C ALA A 167 -3.27 -11.74 -18.17
N PRO A 168 -2.88 -11.60 -19.45
CA PRO A 168 -3.52 -10.64 -20.35
C PRO A 168 -5.04 -10.79 -20.38
N LYS A 169 -5.75 -9.67 -20.31
CA LYS A 169 -7.24 -9.64 -20.36
C LYS A 169 -7.94 -10.45 -19.26
N ALA A 170 -7.24 -10.89 -18.21
CA ALA A 170 -7.88 -11.50 -17.06
C ALA A 170 -8.83 -10.51 -16.36
N ALA A 171 -9.79 -11.06 -15.62
CA ALA A 171 -10.66 -10.24 -14.78
C ALA A 171 -9.83 -9.40 -13.79
N PRO A 172 -10.32 -8.22 -13.37
CA PRO A 172 -9.68 -7.44 -12.34
C PRO A 172 -9.46 -8.25 -11.06
N ILE A 173 -8.30 -8.06 -10.43
CA ILE A 173 -8.02 -8.58 -9.09
C ILE A 173 -8.44 -7.50 -8.10
N GLU A 174 -9.30 -7.86 -7.13
CA GLU A 174 -9.73 -6.93 -6.09
C GLU A 174 -9.03 -7.24 -4.78
N LYS A 175 -8.45 -6.24 -4.13
CA LYS A 175 -7.74 -6.34 -2.86
C LYS A 175 -8.00 -5.15 -1.97
N THR A 176 -7.83 -5.36 -0.66
CA THR A 176 -7.88 -4.32 0.36
C THR A 176 -6.69 -4.43 1.29
N PHE A 177 -6.32 -3.32 1.93
CA PHE A 177 -5.37 -3.29 3.03
C PHE A 177 -6.09 -2.88 4.32
N ALA A 178 -5.87 -3.64 5.38
CA ALA A 178 -6.61 -3.48 6.65
C ALA A 178 -5.95 -2.49 7.61
N ARG A 179 -4.68 -2.15 7.41
CA ARG A 179 -3.89 -1.30 8.31
C ARG A 179 -3.26 -0.14 7.57
N GLU A 180 -3.10 0.99 8.26
CA GLU A 180 -2.34 2.12 7.73
C GLU A 180 -0.90 1.72 7.46
N GLU A 181 -0.40 2.12 6.31
CA GLU A 181 0.99 1.92 5.93
C GLU A 181 1.37 2.92 4.83
N ILE A 182 2.43 3.67 5.06
CA ILE A 182 2.93 4.65 4.11
C ILE A 182 4.09 4.06 3.32
N LEU A 183 4.12 4.33 2.01
CA LEU A 183 5.09 3.80 1.06
C LEU A 183 5.18 2.26 1.06
N LEU A 184 4.02 1.59 1.13
CA LEU A 184 3.94 0.14 0.98
C LEU A 184 4.44 -0.25 -0.42
N PRO A 185 5.56 -0.99 -0.54
CA PRO A 185 6.14 -1.28 -1.85
C PRO A 185 5.35 -2.37 -2.57
N VAL A 186 5.17 -2.18 -3.86
CA VAL A 186 4.59 -3.18 -4.77
C VAL A 186 5.55 -3.43 -5.92
N LYS A 187 5.77 -4.69 -6.26
CA LYS A 187 6.68 -5.12 -7.33
C LYS A 187 6.05 -6.19 -8.22
N CYS A 188 6.59 -6.32 -9.43
CA CYS A 188 6.35 -7.47 -10.29
C CYS A 188 7.56 -8.42 -10.20
N ASN A 189 7.32 -9.71 -10.01
CA ASN A 189 8.40 -10.71 -9.96
C ASN A 189 8.93 -11.07 -11.35
N GLN A 190 8.14 -10.85 -12.40
CA GLN A 190 8.53 -11.12 -13.79
C GLN A 190 9.27 -9.95 -14.42
N HIS A 191 8.91 -8.72 -14.04
CA HIS A 191 9.47 -7.49 -14.58
C HIS A 191 10.08 -6.65 -13.45
N PRO A 192 11.36 -6.84 -13.10
CA PRO A 192 11.97 -6.25 -11.90
C PRO A 192 11.95 -4.72 -11.86
N TRP A 193 11.73 -4.09 -13.01
CA TRP A 193 11.59 -2.63 -13.13
C TRP A 193 10.19 -2.11 -12.76
N MET A 194 9.16 -2.97 -12.78
CA MET A 194 7.80 -2.58 -12.41
C MET A 194 7.71 -2.46 -10.90
N ARG A 195 7.65 -1.24 -10.43
CA ARG A 195 7.52 -0.87 -9.02
C ARG A 195 6.57 0.29 -8.86
N MET A 196 5.86 0.31 -7.73
CA MET A 196 5.01 1.40 -7.29
C MET A 196 4.90 1.40 -5.76
N PHE A 197 4.21 2.40 -5.22
CA PHE A 197 3.92 2.49 -3.79
C PHE A 197 2.43 2.70 -3.54
N VAL A 198 1.87 1.93 -2.61
CA VAL A 198 0.53 2.17 -2.06
C VAL A 198 0.68 2.87 -0.72
N ASN A 199 -0.13 3.91 -0.49
CA ASN A 199 -0.21 4.60 0.77
C ASN A 199 -1.60 4.37 1.35
N VAL A 200 -1.67 3.69 2.48
CA VAL A 200 -2.91 3.32 3.15
C VAL A 200 -3.11 4.21 4.36
N VAL A 201 -4.18 4.98 4.37
CA VAL A 201 -4.51 5.95 5.43
C VAL A 201 -5.92 5.74 5.97
N LYS A 202 -6.24 6.28 7.15
CA LYS A 202 -7.58 6.16 7.76
C LYS A 202 -8.55 7.25 7.34
N SER A 203 -8.08 8.28 6.67
CA SER A 203 -8.91 9.43 6.30
C SER A 203 -8.90 9.69 4.80
N PRO A 204 -9.93 10.36 4.24
CA PRO A 204 -9.96 10.72 2.83
C PRO A 204 -9.08 11.94 2.50
N PHE A 205 -8.37 12.50 3.49
CA PHE A 205 -7.62 13.74 3.33
C PHE A 205 -6.19 13.49 2.90
N TYR A 206 -6.05 13.11 1.64
CA TYR A 206 -4.77 12.91 0.98
C TYR A 206 -4.83 13.31 -0.49
N ALA A 207 -3.68 13.50 -1.07
CA ALA A 207 -3.46 13.76 -2.50
C ALA A 207 -2.11 13.20 -2.92
N VAL A 208 -1.87 13.15 -4.23
CA VAL A 208 -0.55 12.87 -4.81
C VAL A 208 -0.19 14.04 -5.72
N SER A 209 1.05 14.53 -5.63
CA SER A 209 1.49 15.62 -6.51
C SER A 209 1.55 15.17 -7.96
N GLY A 210 0.96 15.96 -8.84
CA GLY A 210 0.95 15.73 -10.28
C GLY A 210 2.25 16.17 -10.99
N PRO A 211 2.29 16.09 -12.33
CA PRO A 211 3.46 16.47 -13.13
C PRO A 211 3.86 17.95 -12.99
N ASP A 212 2.93 18.81 -12.57
CA ASP A 212 3.18 20.21 -12.25
C ASP A 212 3.44 20.48 -10.76
N GLY A 213 3.64 19.39 -9.99
CA GLY A 213 3.86 19.39 -8.55
C GLY A 213 2.64 19.77 -7.72
N LYS A 214 1.48 20.02 -8.33
CA LYS A 214 0.29 20.48 -7.61
C LYS A 214 -0.38 19.32 -6.89
N PHE A 215 -0.97 19.69 -5.75
CA PHE A 215 -1.84 18.84 -4.95
C PHE A 215 -2.98 19.65 -4.36
N GLU A 216 -4.07 18.99 -3.99
CA GLU A 216 -5.21 19.61 -3.30
C GLU A 216 -5.90 18.60 -2.38
N ILE A 217 -6.14 19.02 -1.13
CA ILE A 217 -6.92 18.29 -0.12
C ILE A 217 -8.11 19.16 0.23
N LYS A 218 -9.32 18.65 -0.02
CA LYS A 218 -10.59 19.36 0.21
C LYS A 218 -11.38 18.77 1.37
N GLY A 219 -12.30 19.55 1.90
CA GLY A 219 -13.28 19.07 2.86
C GLY A 219 -12.77 18.97 4.29
N LEU A 220 -11.63 19.57 4.59
CA LEU A 220 -11.07 19.60 5.94
C LEU A 220 -11.94 20.44 6.89
N PRO A 221 -12.29 19.93 8.08
CA PRO A 221 -12.90 20.79 9.09
C PRO A 221 -11.91 21.87 9.55
N PRO A 222 -12.38 22.99 10.13
CA PRO A 222 -11.49 23.95 10.79
C PRO A 222 -10.68 23.27 11.89
N GLY A 223 -9.39 23.62 12.02
CA GLY A 223 -8.51 23.03 13.01
C GLY A 223 -7.03 23.23 12.71
N ASP A 224 -6.21 22.67 13.59
CA ASP A 224 -4.75 22.64 13.45
C ASP A 224 -4.33 21.25 12.97
N TYR A 225 -3.50 21.21 11.93
CA TYR A 225 -3.10 19.99 11.26
C TYR A 225 -1.59 19.90 11.10
N THR A 226 -1.08 18.70 11.14
CA THR A 226 0.23 18.36 10.57
C THR A 226 -0.04 17.63 9.26
N ILE A 227 0.41 18.23 8.16
CA ILE A 227 0.35 17.65 6.82
C ILE A 227 1.72 17.09 6.48
N ALA A 228 1.79 15.79 6.17
CA ALA A 228 3.02 15.12 5.75
C ALA A 228 3.11 15.06 4.23
N PHE A 229 4.32 15.23 3.73
CA PHE A 229 4.73 15.14 2.33
C PHE A 229 5.77 14.04 2.23
N VAL A 230 5.44 12.93 1.58
CA VAL A 230 6.29 11.74 1.56
C VAL A 230 6.68 11.37 0.14
N HIS A 231 7.99 11.24 -0.09
CA HIS A 231 8.54 10.81 -1.36
C HIS A 231 9.46 9.60 -1.19
N GLU A 232 9.33 8.59 -2.05
CA GLU A 232 10.04 7.29 -1.94
C GLU A 232 11.56 7.38 -1.80
N LYS A 233 12.19 8.42 -2.32
CA LYS A 233 13.65 8.62 -2.32
C LYS A 233 14.13 9.81 -1.50
N LEU A 234 13.26 10.78 -1.25
CA LEU A 234 13.63 12.04 -0.63
C LEU A 234 13.13 12.15 0.82
N GLY A 235 12.45 11.12 1.30
CA GLY A 235 11.96 11.07 2.68
C GLY A 235 10.67 11.84 2.90
N GLU A 236 10.47 12.24 4.14
CA GLU A 236 9.25 12.91 4.62
C GLU A 236 9.56 14.31 5.13
N GLN A 237 8.64 15.23 4.87
CA GLN A 237 8.61 16.59 5.44
C GLN A 237 7.21 16.87 5.98
N ASP A 238 7.15 17.51 7.15
CA ASP A 238 5.90 17.88 7.80
C ASP A 238 5.69 19.41 7.75
N GLN A 239 4.44 19.82 7.53
CA GLN A 239 4.03 21.21 7.68
C GLN A 239 2.84 21.35 8.61
N LYS A 240 2.90 22.31 9.53
CA LYS A 240 1.77 22.70 10.39
C LYS A 240 0.91 23.72 9.68
N VAL A 241 -0.40 23.47 9.66
CA VAL A 241 -1.38 24.31 8.99
C VAL A 241 -2.57 24.53 9.92
N THR A 242 -2.90 25.79 10.19
CA THR A 242 -4.15 26.18 10.87
C THR A 242 -5.17 26.58 9.84
N LEU A 243 -6.37 26.01 9.90
CA LEU A 243 -7.50 26.30 9.01
C LEU A 243 -8.66 26.88 9.80
N ALA A 244 -9.12 28.06 9.41
CA ALA A 244 -10.42 28.59 9.80
C ALA A 244 -11.52 28.03 8.88
N ALA A 245 -12.79 28.31 9.23
CA ALA A 245 -13.91 27.90 8.39
C ALA A 245 -13.80 28.52 6.99
N LYS A 246 -13.96 27.69 5.95
CA LYS A 246 -13.90 28.06 4.52
C LYS A 246 -12.52 28.53 4.04
N ASP A 247 -11.47 28.33 4.81
CA ASP A 247 -10.13 28.68 4.35
C ASP A 247 -9.74 27.87 3.11
N ALA A 248 -9.05 28.55 2.19
CA ALA A 248 -8.32 27.95 1.08
C ALA A 248 -6.84 28.25 1.27
N LYS A 249 -6.16 27.40 2.05
CA LYS A 249 -4.75 27.60 2.41
C LYS A 249 -3.86 27.08 1.31
N THR A 250 -2.88 27.90 0.90
CA THR A 250 -1.84 27.46 -0.04
C THR A 250 -0.54 27.22 0.72
N VAL A 251 0.12 26.11 0.46
CA VAL A 251 1.41 25.74 1.03
C VAL A 251 2.39 25.35 -0.08
N GLU A 252 3.66 25.58 0.17
CA GLU A 252 4.75 25.19 -0.73
C GLU A 252 5.76 24.37 0.05
N VAL A 253 6.16 23.23 -0.52
CA VAL A 253 7.17 22.35 0.06
C VAL A 253 8.26 22.13 -0.97
N THR A 254 9.52 22.20 -0.53
CA THR A 254 10.66 22.01 -1.40
C THR A 254 11.50 20.83 -0.94
N PHE A 255 11.64 19.84 -1.80
CA PHE A 255 12.58 18.73 -1.60
C PHE A 255 13.91 19.04 -2.23
N LYS A 256 14.97 18.49 -1.65
CA LYS A 256 16.34 18.57 -2.16
C LYS A 256 16.85 17.16 -2.43
N PRO A 257 17.84 17.02 -3.34
CA PRO A 257 18.55 15.76 -3.47
C PRO A 257 19.05 15.30 -2.09
N GLY A 258 18.88 14.01 -1.78
CA GLY A 258 19.47 13.43 -0.57
C GLY A 258 20.98 13.60 -0.62
N THR A 259 21.56 14.06 0.46
CA THR A 259 23.03 14.13 0.66
C THR A 259 23.58 12.74 0.96
#